data_82314f20d35ee6e3fa837a73f7938c12
#
_entry.id   82314f20d35ee6e3fa837a73f7938c12
#
_cell.length_a   1.000
_cell.length_b   1.000
_cell.length_c   1.000
_cell.angle_alpha   90.00
_cell.angle_beta   90.00
_cell.angle_gamma   90.00
#
_symmetry.space_group_name_H-M   'P 1'
#
loop_
_entity.id
_entity.type
_entity.pdbx_description
1 polymer ?
#
loop_
_entity_poly.entity_id
_entity_poly.type
_entity_poly.pdbx_seq_one_letter_code
_entity_poly.pdbx_strand_id
1 'polypeptide(L)'
;MNAGLAGVIPGQLFSHFPMTIPQIESIQDAALAATLDHAINNKTKPPGSLGMLEALAKQVGMIQRTTKPAVHQPAILVFAGDHGVVAESISPYPQDVTWQMVENFLAGGAAINVFARANGCDIQVVDAGVKHDFGKRENLTDRKVAPGTRNFAVEPAMSREQCETALQHGMGLVDVLEGNVVGFGEMGIGNTTSAAAIMHSLSGIAPGDCVGAGTGLDAAGVLHKRDVIAAAVARHGVSDPLDVLATFGGFEIAMMAGAMLRAGALRKVLLIDGFIVTSALMVALRLQPALRDYCVFSHCSNENGHKAMLRHLDAKPLLQLDLRLGEGTGCALVLPLLRSALAFLNEMATFESAQVSDKSDA
;
A
#
# COMPACT_ATOMS: atom_id res chain seq x y z
N MET A 1 -8.77 39.97 20.40
CA MET A 1 -9.30 40.29 19.05
C MET A 1 -9.40 38.99 18.28
N ASN A 2 -10.64 38.61 17.98
CA ASN A 2 -10.99 37.35 17.36
C ASN A 2 -10.55 37.31 15.88
N ALA A 3 -9.78 36.30 15.49
CA ALA A 3 -9.65 35.92 14.09
C ALA A 3 -10.48 34.63 13.88
N GLY A 4 -11.51 34.78 13.05
CA GLY A 4 -12.56 33.78 12.88
C GLY A 4 -12.07 32.54 12.12
N LEU A 5 -12.57 31.41 12.57
CA LEU A 5 -12.57 30.11 11.91
C LEU A 5 -13.39 30.21 10.60
N ALA A 6 -12.74 30.00 9.48
CA ALA A 6 -13.39 29.87 8.19
C ALA A 6 -14.23 28.59 8.19
N GLY A 7 -15.53 28.74 7.99
CA GLY A 7 -16.50 27.65 8.01
C GLY A 7 -16.29 26.65 6.87
N VAL A 8 -16.33 25.38 7.22
CA VAL A 8 -16.48 24.27 6.27
C VAL A 8 -17.90 24.34 5.71
N ILE A 9 -18.03 24.51 4.41
CA ILE A 9 -19.31 24.50 3.70
C ILE A 9 -19.77 23.04 3.57
N PRO A 10 -20.90 22.63 4.16
CA PRO A 10 -21.46 21.30 3.92
C PRO A 10 -22.18 21.31 2.57
N GLY A 11 -21.88 20.33 1.71
CA GLY A 11 -22.69 20.02 0.55
C GLY A 11 -22.22 20.57 -0.78
N GLN A 12 -20.97 20.36 -1.17
CA GLN A 12 -20.64 20.38 -2.59
C GLN A 12 -21.09 19.06 -3.22
N LEU A 13 -22.13 19.13 -4.03
CA LEU A 13 -22.45 18.15 -5.07
C LEU A 13 -21.19 17.93 -5.90
N PHE A 14 -20.53 16.78 -5.73
CA PHE A 14 -19.45 16.36 -6.61
C PHE A 14 -20.07 16.19 -8.01
N SER A 15 -19.88 17.18 -8.87
CA SER A 15 -20.17 17.04 -10.29
C SER A 15 -19.40 15.83 -10.81
N HIS A 16 -20.10 14.94 -11.54
CA HIS A 16 -19.51 13.79 -12.23
C HIS A 16 -18.49 14.27 -13.27
N PHE A 17 -17.27 14.52 -12.83
CA PHE A 17 -16.14 14.59 -13.76
C PHE A 17 -15.66 13.16 -14.02
N PRO A 18 -15.45 12.78 -15.28
CA PRO A 18 -14.91 11.46 -15.59
C PRO A 18 -13.60 11.27 -14.82
N MET A 19 -13.45 10.10 -14.16
CA MET A 19 -12.23 9.77 -13.44
C MET A 19 -11.04 9.82 -14.40
N THR A 20 -10.03 10.62 -14.05
CA THR A 20 -8.77 10.68 -14.81
C THR A 20 -7.69 9.99 -14.00
N ILE A 21 -7.09 8.94 -14.57
CA ILE A 21 -5.90 8.33 -13.99
C ILE A 21 -4.74 9.31 -14.12
N PRO A 22 -4.09 9.72 -13.01
CA PRO A 22 -3.01 10.68 -13.08
C PRO A 22 -1.80 10.09 -13.81
N GLN A 23 -1.15 10.88 -14.65
CA GLN A 23 0.09 10.49 -15.28
C GLN A 23 1.21 10.47 -14.23
N ILE A 24 2.01 9.41 -14.24
CA ILE A 24 3.17 9.24 -13.37
C ILE A 24 4.43 9.38 -14.23
N GLU A 25 5.27 10.34 -13.86
CA GLU A 25 6.53 10.56 -14.55
C GLU A 25 7.54 9.43 -14.25
N SER A 26 8.38 9.09 -15.22
CA SER A 26 9.53 8.23 -14.97
C SER A 26 10.52 8.92 -14.00
N ILE A 27 11.13 8.14 -13.12
CA ILE A 27 12.21 8.64 -12.27
C ILE A 27 13.56 8.65 -12.99
N GLN A 28 13.66 8.12 -14.21
CA GLN A 28 14.89 7.96 -14.93
C GLN A 28 15.52 9.32 -15.28
N ASP A 29 16.75 9.50 -14.78
CA ASP A 29 17.64 10.65 -15.05
C ASP A 29 19.07 10.16 -14.98
N ALA A 30 19.73 10.02 -16.13
CA ALA A 30 21.06 9.43 -16.21
C ALA A 30 22.14 10.26 -15.49
N ALA A 31 22.01 11.59 -15.51
CA ALA A 31 22.98 12.49 -14.86
C ALA A 31 22.86 12.39 -13.33
N LEU A 32 21.64 12.44 -12.81
CA LEU A 32 21.37 12.27 -11.38
C LEU A 32 21.77 10.86 -10.90
N ALA A 33 21.44 9.82 -11.69
CA ALA A 33 21.80 8.44 -11.37
C ALA A 33 23.33 8.28 -11.24
N ALA A 34 24.10 8.81 -12.18
CA ALA A 34 25.57 8.78 -12.13
C ALA A 34 26.12 9.55 -10.92
N THR A 35 25.53 10.70 -10.57
CA THR A 35 25.93 11.48 -9.39
C THR A 35 25.64 10.73 -8.09
N LEU A 36 24.49 10.08 -7.98
CA LEU A 36 24.12 9.26 -6.83
C LEU A 36 25.03 8.02 -6.72
N ASP A 37 25.30 7.33 -7.82
CA ASP A 37 26.23 6.18 -7.85
C ASP A 37 27.63 6.59 -7.37
N HIS A 38 28.12 7.74 -7.86
CA HIS A 38 29.41 8.27 -7.41
C HIS A 38 29.40 8.56 -5.90
N ALA A 39 28.35 9.26 -5.41
CA ALA A 39 28.23 9.59 -3.99
C ALA A 39 28.16 8.34 -3.10
N ILE A 40 27.46 7.29 -3.52
CA ILE A 40 27.33 6.01 -2.80
C ILE A 40 28.65 5.25 -2.80
N ASN A 41 29.31 5.16 -3.95
CA ASN A 41 30.53 4.36 -4.11
C ASN A 41 31.76 5.02 -3.48
N ASN A 42 31.76 6.36 -3.31
CA ASN A 42 32.87 7.08 -2.68
C ASN A 42 32.80 7.17 -1.16
N LYS A 43 31.82 6.54 -0.52
CA LYS A 43 31.76 6.40 0.95
C LYS A 43 32.83 5.44 1.44
N THR A 44 33.33 5.64 2.70
CA THR A 44 34.39 4.82 3.33
C THR A 44 33.94 3.38 3.57
N LYS A 45 33.64 2.66 2.50
CA LYS A 45 33.16 1.28 2.49
C LYS A 45 33.49 0.60 1.15
N PRO A 46 33.63 -0.71 1.10
CA PRO A 46 33.69 -1.41 -0.18
C PRO A 46 32.41 -1.17 -1.00
N PRO A 47 32.50 -0.94 -2.32
CA PRO A 47 31.32 -0.82 -3.18
C PRO A 47 30.37 -2.02 -3.03
N GLY A 48 29.07 -1.75 -2.90
CA GLY A 48 28.03 -2.77 -2.74
C GLY A 48 27.90 -3.37 -1.34
N SER A 49 28.77 -3.02 -0.37
CA SER A 49 28.81 -3.67 0.95
C SER A 49 27.61 -3.39 1.85
N LEU A 50 26.83 -2.33 1.60
CA LEU A 50 25.56 -2.05 2.28
C LEU A 50 24.33 -2.65 1.56
N GLY A 51 24.56 -3.36 0.46
CA GLY A 51 23.54 -4.16 -0.22
C GLY A 51 22.31 -3.36 -0.59
N MET A 52 21.14 -3.80 -0.14
CA MET A 52 19.85 -3.17 -0.50
C MET A 52 19.73 -1.71 -0.02
N LEU A 53 20.46 -1.30 1.03
CA LEU A 53 20.41 0.09 1.49
C LEU A 53 20.98 1.07 0.46
N GLU A 54 21.98 0.65 -0.33
CA GLU A 54 22.54 1.47 -1.41
C GLU A 54 21.51 1.70 -2.53
N ALA A 55 20.87 0.61 -2.95
CA ALA A 55 19.80 0.68 -3.96
C ALA A 55 18.62 1.54 -3.48
N LEU A 56 18.23 1.40 -2.20
CA LEU A 56 17.16 2.17 -1.59
C LEU A 56 17.49 3.66 -1.54
N ALA A 57 18.70 4.02 -1.10
CA ALA A 57 19.14 5.42 -1.06
C ALA A 57 19.14 6.05 -2.47
N LYS A 58 19.65 5.32 -3.48
CA LYS A 58 19.60 5.75 -4.88
C LYS A 58 18.17 5.93 -5.37
N GLN A 59 17.30 4.95 -5.14
CA GLN A 59 15.88 5.00 -5.54
C GLN A 59 15.19 6.25 -4.97
N VAL A 60 15.36 6.52 -3.67
CA VAL A 60 14.75 7.70 -3.03
C VAL A 60 15.35 9.00 -3.58
N GLY A 61 16.65 9.05 -3.82
CA GLY A 61 17.30 10.18 -4.48
C GLY A 61 16.73 10.47 -5.87
N MET A 62 16.49 9.42 -6.67
CA MET A 62 15.85 9.51 -7.99
C MET A 62 14.39 9.96 -7.90
N ILE A 63 13.61 9.41 -6.96
CA ILE A 63 12.21 9.82 -6.71
C ILE A 63 12.16 11.31 -6.35
N GLN A 64 12.98 11.77 -5.43
CA GLN A 64 12.98 13.14 -4.91
C GLN A 64 13.78 14.12 -5.77
N ARG A 65 14.44 13.63 -6.84
CA ARG A 65 15.31 14.42 -7.75
C ARG A 65 16.38 15.19 -7.00
N THR A 66 17.07 14.54 -6.06
CA THR A 66 18.10 15.16 -5.23
C THR A 66 19.20 14.18 -4.85
N THR A 67 20.40 14.72 -4.63
CA THR A 67 21.53 13.95 -4.07
C THR A 67 21.52 13.90 -2.54
N LYS A 68 20.58 14.62 -1.90
CA LYS A 68 20.39 14.68 -0.44
C LYS A 68 18.94 14.33 -0.07
N PRO A 69 18.49 13.09 -0.35
CA PRO A 69 17.12 12.69 -0.05
C PRO A 69 16.84 12.65 1.45
N ALA A 70 15.60 12.92 1.84
CA ALA A 70 15.17 12.92 3.24
C ALA A 70 13.76 12.33 3.42
N VAL A 71 13.47 11.89 4.64
CA VAL A 71 12.12 11.49 5.07
C VAL A 71 11.50 12.66 5.83
N HIS A 72 10.40 13.19 5.30
CA HIS A 72 9.62 14.24 5.93
C HIS A 72 8.21 13.74 6.19
N GLN A 73 7.72 13.90 7.42
CA GLN A 73 6.34 13.63 7.84
C GLN A 73 5.77 12.35 7.22
N PRO A 74 6.41 11.16 7.47
CA PRO A 74 5.92 9.91 6.93
C PRO A 74 4.54 9.60 7.53
N ALA A 75 3.60 9.17 6.70
CA ALA A 75 2.26 8.81 7.12
C ALA A 75 1.86 7.43 6.61
N ILE A 76 1.02 6.72 7.36
CA ILE A 76 0.40 5.47 6.95
C ILE A 76 -1.11 5.67 6.91
N LEU A 77 -1.71 5.43 5.74
CA LEU A 77 -3.14 5.44 5.55
C LEU A 77 -3.68 4.02 5.77
N VAL A 78 -4.54 3.84 6.78
CA VAL A 78 -5.17 2.55 7.10
C VAL A 78 -6.62 2.60 6.64
N PHE A 79 -6.93 1.85 5.59
CA PHE A 79 -8.25 1.84 4.95
C PHE A 79 -9.08 0.67 5.48
N ALA A 80 -10.32 0.92 5.88
CA ALA A 80 -11.22 -0.11 6.37
C ALA A 80 -12.43 -0.30 5.47
N GLY A 81 -12.81 -1.56 5.20
CA GLY A 81 -13.96 -1.89 4.39
C GLY A 81 -14.48 -3.31 4.62
N ASP A 82 -15.77 -3.50 4.49
CA ASP A 82 -16.42 -4.80 4.64
C ASP A 82 -16.68 -5.47 3.30
N HIS A 83 -16.53 -6.79 3.26
CA HIS A 83 -16.63 -7.61 2.06
C HIS A 83 -17.87 -8.52 2.08
N GLY A 84 -18.71 -8.43 1.06
CA GLY A 84 -19.90 -9.27 0.94
C GLY A 84 -19.58 -10.77 0.72
N VAL A 85 -18.39 -11.09 0.22
CA VAL A 85 -17.94 -12.48 0.04
C VAL A 85 -17.80 -13.25 1.37
N VAL A 86 -17.83 -12.59 2.51
CA VAL A 86 -17.89 -13.24 3.83
C VAL A 86 -19.11 -14.16 3.94
N ALA A 87 -20.18 -13.89 3.19
CA ALA A 87 -21.34 -14.77 3.10
C ALA A 87 -21.00 -16.20 2.62
N GLU A 88 -19.87 -16.37 1.94
CA GLU A 88 -19.37 -17.68 1.49
C GLU A 88 -18.57 -18.44 2.57
N SER A 89 -18.60 -18.01 3.82
CA SER A 89 -17.89 -18.67 4.94
C SER A 89 -16.37 -18.82 4.72
N ILE A 90 -15.73 -17.82 4.12
CA ILE A 90 -14.31 -17.82 3.75
C ILE A 90 -13.39 -17.23 4.85
N SER A 91 -13.92 -16.96 6.01
CA SER A 91 -13.17 -16.46 7.18
C SER A 91 -13.69 -17.10 8.46
N PRO A 92 -12.83 -17.46 9.43
CA PRO A 92 -13.26 -17.94 10.74
C PRO A 92 -13.76 -16.83 11.65
N TYR A 93 -13.48 -15.54 11.31
CA TYR A 93 -13.90 -14.39 12.08
C TYR A 93 -15.19 -13.79 11.56
N PRO A 94 -16.08 -13.31 12.46
CA PRO A 94 -17.28 -12.58 12.06
C PRO A 94 -16.90 -11.20 11.47
N GLN A 95 -17.75 -10.69 10.59
CA GLN A 95 -17.53 -9.40 9.91
C GLN A 95 -17.41 -8.22 10.90
N ASP A 96 -18.06 -8.31 12.06
CA ASP A 96 -18.03 -7.29 13.11
C ASP A 96 -16.61 -6.94 13.58
N VAL A 97 -15.64 -7.86 13.42
CA VAL A 97 -14.24 -7.60 13.77
C VAL A 97 -13.69 -6.40 12.99
N THR A 98 -14.19 -6.14 11.78
CA THR A 98 -13.76 -4.97 10.97
C THR A 98 -13.99 -3.66 11.73
N TRP A 99 -15.23 -3.38 12.16
CA TRP A 99 -15.52 -2.13 12.86
C TRP A 99 -14.89 -2.07 14.26
N GLN A 100 -14.78 -3.22 14.96
CA GLN A 100 -14.12 -3.30 16.26
C GLN A 100 -12.64 -2.93 16.15
N MET A 101 -11.97 -3.35 15.07
CA MET A 101 -10.59 -2.97 14.80
C MET A 101 -10.45 -1.50 14.43
N VAL A 102 -11.39 -0.91 13.70
CA VAL A 102 -11.40 0.54 13.46
C VAL A 102 -11.43 1.30 14.80
N GLU A 103 -12.30 0.91 15.74
CA GLU A 103 -12.33 1.51 17.07
C GLU A 103 -11.00 1.32 17.83
N ASN A 104 -10.37 0.15 17.70
CA ASN A 104 -9.05 -0.10 18.29
C ASN A 104 -7.94 0.78 17.67
N PHE A 105 -7.97 1.04 16.35
CA PHE A 105 -7.08 2.00 15.71
C PHE A 105 -7.27 3.41 16.25
N LEU A 106 -8.51 3.85 16.41
CA LEU A 106 -8.83 5.17 16.94
C LEU A 106 -8.43 5.32 18.43
N ALA A 107 -8.56 4.24 19.19
CA ALA A 107 -8.09 4.17 20.58
C ALA A 107 -6.56 4.08 20.72
N GLY A 108 -5.83 3.86 19.62
CA GLY A 108 -4.37 3.78 19.62
C GLY A 108 -3.79 2.47 20.13
N GLY A 109 -4.60 1.39 20.18
CA GLY A 109 -4.25 0.09 20.78
C GLY A 109 -3.75 -0.98 19.82
N ALA A 110 -3.93 -0.81 18.52
CA ALA A 110 -3.52 -1.81 17.53
C ALA A 110 -2.00 -1.82 17.28
N ALA A 111 -1.51 -2.88 16.65
CA ALA A 111 -0.09 -3.05 16.36
C ALA A 111 0.45 -1.89 15.52
N ILE A 112 -0.28 -1.45 14.51
CA ILE A 112 0.13 -0.31 13.68
C ILE A 112 0.30 0.97 14.51
N ASN A 113 -0.59 1.23 15.47
CA ASN A 113 -0.47 2.41 16.33
C ASN A 113 0.81 2.38 17.15
N VAL A 114 1.14 1.20 17.72
CA VAL A 114 2.34 1.02 18.55
C VAL A 114 3.60 1.19 17.70
N PHE A 115 3.63 0.55 16.52
CA PHE A 115 4.81 0.59 15.66
C PHE A 115 5.00 1.97 15.00
N ALA A 116 3.94 2.65 14.63
CA ALA A 116 4.02 4.00 14.08
C ALA A 116 4.55 5.00 15.12
N ARG A 117 4.05 4.94 16.38
CA ARG A 117 4.59 5.78 17.47
C ARG A 117 6.07 5.49 17.74
N ALA A 118 6.46 4.21 17.77
CA ALA A 118 7.85 3.80 18.00
C ALA A 118 8.79 4.31 16.90
N ASN A 119 8.27 4.48 15.68
CA ASN A 119 9.05 4.85 14.50
C ASN A 119 8.76 6.28 13.98
N GLY A 120 8.06 7.13 14.76
CA GLY A 120 7.80 8.52 14.40
C GLY A 120 7.10 8.66 13.03
N CYS A 121 5.93 8.02 12.91
CA CYS A 121 5.08 8.01 11.73
C CYS A 121 3.64 8.33 12.14
N ASP A 122 2.97 9.16 11.36
CA ASP A 122 1.56 9.46 11.55
C ASP A 122 0.66 8.37 10.96
N ILE A 123 -0.52 8.20 11.56
CA ILE A 123 -1.55 7.28 11.07
C ILE A 123 -2.82 8.05 10.77
N GLN A 124 -3.42 7.76 9.63
CA GLN A 124 -4.76 8.21 9.30
C GLN A 124 -5.66 7.00 9.05
N VAL A 125 -6.72 6.86 9.84
CA VAL A 125 -7.72 5.79 9.67
C VAL A 125 -8.84 6.28 8.78
N VAL A 126 -9.17 5.48 7.76
CA VAL A 126 -10.13 5.83 6.71
C VAL A 126 -11.24 4.79 6.65
N ASP A 127 -12.48 5.20 6.85
CA ASP A 127 -13.64 4.37 6.55
C ASP A 127 -13.94 4.46 5.05
N ALA A 128 -13.58 3.40 4.33
CA ALA A 128 -13.82 3.29 2.89
C ALA A 128 -15.17 2.62 2.58
N GLY A 129 -15.67 1.81 3.51
CA GLY A 129 -16.91 1.08 3.29
C GLY A 129 -17.21 0.04 4.38
N VAL A 130 -17.07 0.39 5.64
CA VAL A 130 -17.47 -0.46 6.75
C VAL A 130 -18.99 -0.41 6.89
N LYS A 131 -19.65 -1.54 7.16
CA LYS A 131 -21.11 -1.59 7.34
C LYS A 131 -21.60 -0.83 8.56
N HIS A 132 -20.77 -0.84 9.62
CA HIS A 132 -21.06 -0.13 10.85
C HIS A 132 -21.16 1.38 10.61
N ASP A 133 -22.14 2.02 11.24
CA ASP A 133 -22.27 3.46 11.26
C ASP A 133 -21.52 4.03 12.47
N PHE A 134 -20.38 4.65 12.22
CA PHE A 134 -19.57 5.28 13.28
C PHE A 134 -20.12 6.64 13.72
N GLY A 135 -21.09 7.22 13.02
CA GLY A 135 -21.50 8.61 13.21
C GLY A 135 -20.33 9.57 13.02
N LYS A 136 -20.38 10.73 13.67
CA LYS A 136 -19.22 11.63 13.70
C LYS A 136 -18.19 11.09 14.69
N ARG A 137 -17.06 10.67 14.18
CA ARG A 137 -15.97 10.09 14.96
C ARG A 137 -14.69 10.89 14.75
N GLU A 138 -14.11 11.38 15.85
CA GLU A 138 -12.83 12.07 15.83
C GLU A 138 -11.73 11.11 15.33
N ASN A 139 -10.80 11.63 14.56
CA ASN A 139 -9.68 10.89 13.95
C ASN A 139 -10.07 9.78 12.97
N LEU A 140 -11.35 9.63 12.62
CA LEU A 140 -11.81 8.78 11.53
C LEU A 140 -12.12 9.64 10.31
N THR A 141 -11.43 9.38 9.22
CA THR A 141 -11.74 10.03 7.94
C THR A 141 -12.85 9.26 7.24
N ASP A 142 -14.03 9.83 7.21
CA ASP A 142 -15.17 9.25 6.50
C ASP A 142 -15.01 9.48 4.98
N ARG A 143 -14.85 8.37 4.25
CA ARG A 143 -14.85 8.28 2.78
C ARG A 143 -15.69 7.11 2.30
N LYS A 144 -16.64 6.68 3.14
CA LYS A 144 -17.49 5.53 2.89
C LYS A 144 -18.22 5.66 1.55
N VAL A 145 -17.96 4.70 0.64
CA VAL A 145 -18.64 4.60 -0.67
C VAL A 145 -20.00 3.93 -0.53
N ALA A 146 -20.04 2.84 0.24
CA ALA A 146 -21.25 2.13 0.60
C ALA A 146 -21.01 1.26 1.85
N PRO A 147 -22.06 0.77 2.55
CA PRO A 147 -21.89 -0.10 3.73
C PRO A 147 -21.54 -1.54 3.32
N GLY A 148 -20.28 -1.74 2.97
CA GLY A 148 -19.71 -2.99 2.47
C GLY A 148 -19.96 -3.24 0.99
N THR A 149 -19.15 -4.14 0.40
CA THR A 149 -19.35 -4.59 -0.98
C THR A 149 -20.44 -5.65 -1.09
N ARG A 150 -20.88 -5.93 -2.32
CA ARG A 150 -21.69 -7.10 -2.63
C ARG A 150 -20.82 -8.37 -2.63
N ASN A 151 -21.50 -9.54 -2.68
CA ASN A 151 -20.83 -10.83 -2.75
C ASN A 151 -20.41 -11.13 -4.21
N PHE A 152 -19.12 -11.09 -4.48
CA PHE A 152 -18.59 -11.33 -5.83
C PHE A 152 -18.70 -12.79 -6.28
N ALA A 153 -19.04 -13.74 -5.41
CA ALA A 153 -19.40 -15.09 -5.83
C ALA A 153 -20.73 -15.11 -6.61
N VAL A 154 -21.58 -14.09 -6.44
CA VAL A 154 -22.90 -13.97 -7.05
C VAL A 154 -22.95 -12.89 -8.12
N GLU A 155 -22.50 -11.69 -7.81
CA GLU A 155 -22.50 -10.50 -8.66
C GLU A 155 -21.23 -9.65 -8.41
N PRO A 156 -20.87 -8.66 -9.25
CA PRO A 156 -19.71 -7.83 -9.00
C PRO A 156 -19.76 -7.15 -7.61
N ALA A 157 -18.60 -7.09 -6.93
CA ALA A 157 -18.46 -6.54 -5.58
C ALA A 157 -18.98 -5.10 -5.48
N MET A 158 -18.77 -4.30 -6.52
CA MET A 158 -19.24 -2.92 -6.60
C MET A 158 -19.54 -2.54 -8.05
N SER A 159 -20.28 -1.46 -8.27
CA SER A 159 -20.44 -0.91 -9.60
C SER A 159 -19.18 -0.22 -10.08
N ARG A 160 -19.03 -0.02 -11.39
CA ARG A 160 -17.90 0.73 -11.94
C ARG A 160 -17.82 2.15 -11.35
N GLU A 161 -18.96 2.81 -11.20
CA GLU A 161 -19.05 4.13 -10.58
C GLU A 161 -18.57 4.14 -9.13
N GLN A 162 -18.96 3.13 -8.33
CA GLN A 162 -18.50 3.00 -6.95
C GLN A 162 -16.98 2.75 -6.89
N CYS A 163 -16.44 1.96 -7.81
CA CYS A 163 -15.00 1.71 -7.93
C CYS A 163 -14.26 3.02 -8.25
N GLU A 164 -14.72 3.78 -9.21
CA GLU A 164 -14.15 5.07 -9.60
C GLU A 164 -14.23 6.10 -8.47
N THR A 165 -15.34 6.12 -7.72
CA THR A 165 -15.50 6.96 -6.53
C THR A 165 -14.48 6.60 -5.45
N ALA A 166 -14.28 5.30 -5.18
CA ALA A 166 -13.29 4.85 -4.22
C ALA A 166 -11.87 5.28 -4.63
N LEU A 167 -11.50 5.09 -5.91
CA LEU A 167 -10.22 5.55 -6.45
C LEU A 167 -10.04 7.07 -6.27
N GLN A 168 -11.05 7.88 -6.60
CA GLN A 168 -11.02 9.33 -6.44
C GLN A 168 -10.87 9.75 -4.97
N HIS A 169 -11.59 9.09 -4.05
CA HIS A 169 -11.45 9.34 -2.62
C HIS A 169 -10.01 9.06 -2.16
N GLY A 170 -9.41 7.95 -2.60
CA GLY A 170 -8.01 7.62 -2.31
C GLY A 170 -7.03 8.68 -2.82
N MET A 171 -7.23 9.16 -4.05
CA MET A 171 -6.42 10.24 -4.62
C MET A 171 -6.52 11.52 -3.77
N GLY A 172 -7.75 11.92 -3.40
CA GLY A 172 -7.99 13.12 -2.61
C GLY A 172 -7.39 13.08 -1.20
N LEU A 173 -7.24 11.89 -0.61
CA LEU A 173 -6.54 11.76 0.68
C LEU A 173 -5.06 12.10 0.56
N VAL A 174 -4.43 11.74 -0.55
CA VAL A 174 -3.00 11.99 -0.77
C VAL A 174 -2.72 13.45 -1.13
N ASP A 175 -3.69 14.15 -1.72
CA ASP A 175 -3.55 15.58 -2.07
C ASP A 175 -3.30 16.48 -0.85
N VAL A 176 -3.81 16.09 0.31
CA VAL A 176 -3.67 16.85 1.56
C VAL A 176 -2.52 16.38 2.46
N LEU A 177 -1.77 15.35 2.05
CA LEU A 177 -0.60 14.87 2.78
C LEU A 177 0.62 15.73 2.47
N GLU A 178 1.17 16.40 3.47
CA GLU A 178 2.39 17.21 3.33
C GLU A 178 3.65 16.35 3.20
N GLY A 179 3.69 15.17 3.82
CA GLY A 179 4.83 14.26 3.84
C GLY A 179 5.25 13.73 2.47
N ASN A 180 6.49 13.27 2.35
CA ASN A 180 7.04 12.72 1.11
C ASN A 180 7.17 11.19 1.09
N VAL A 181 6.72 10.52 2.17
CA VAL A 181 6.67 9.06 2.30
C VAL A 181 5.28 8.67 2.77
N VAL A 182 4.63 7.77 2.05
CA VAL A 182 3.30 7.26 2.39
C VAL A 182 3.30 5.73 2.41
N GLY A 183 2.83 5.16 3.50
CA GLY A 183 2.57 3.73 3.64
C GLY A 183 1.07 3.43 3.55
N PHE A 184 0.75 2.18 3.27
CA PHE A 184 -0.62 1.72 3.11
C PHE A 184 -0.88 0.55 4.04
N GLY A 185 -1.99 0.63 4.76
CA GLY A 185 -2.52 -0.42 5.59
C GLY A 185 -4.00 -0.66 5.30
N GLU A 186 -4.52 -1.74 5.79
CA GLU A 186 -5.90 -2.13 5.53
C GLU A 186 -6.53 -2.87 6.72
N MET A 187 -7.85 -2.89 6.74
CA MET A 187 -8.66 -3.72 7.63
C MET A 187 -9.97 -4.11 6.97
N GLY A 188 -10.21 -5.41 6.83
CA GLY A 188 -11.46 -5.91 6.28
C GLY A 188 -11.56 -7.43 6.34
N ILE A 189 -12.50 -7.95 7.13
CA ILE A 189 -12.71 -9.40 7.15
C ILE A 189 -13.17 -9.87 5.77
N GLY A 190 -12.43 -10.84 5.21
CA GLY A 190 -12.67 -11.36 3.85
C GLY A 190 -11.78 -10.75 2.75
N ASN A 191 -11.04 -9.67 3.02
CA ASN A 191 -10.23 -8.97 2.02
C ASN A 191 -9.11 -9.81 1.40
N THR A 192 -8.56 -10.81 2.13
CA THR A 192 -7.60 -11.76 1.54
C THR A 192 -8.20 -12.60 0.41
N THR A 193 -9.53 -12.81 0.41
CA THR A 193 -10.24 -13.48 -0.69
C THR A 193 -10.32 -12.57 -1.91
N SER A 194 -10.65 -11.30 -1.71
CA SER A 194 -10.61 -10.26 -2.76
C SER A 194 -9.20 -10.11 -3.35
N ALA A 195 -8.18 -10.01 -2.50
CA ALA A 195 -6.79 -9.91 -2.93
C ALA A 195 -6.33 -11.12 -3.78
N ALA A 196 -6.73 -12.34 -3.38
CA ALA A 196 -6.41 -13.55 -4.12
C ALA A 196 -7.13 -13.61 -5.49
N ALA A 197 -8.39 -13.16 -5.56
CA ALA A 197 -9.14 -13.09 -6.80
C ALA A 197 -8.54 -12.04 -7.77
N ILE A 198 -8.17 -10.86 -7.28
CA ILE A 198 -7.46 -9.83 -8.05
C ILE A 198 -6.13 -10.38 -8.57
N MET A 199 -5.32 -10.99 -7.69
CA MET A 199 -4.03 -11.57 -8.06
C MET A 199 -4.18 -12.60 -9.18
N HIS A 200 -5.08 -13.57 -9.02
CA HIS A 200 -5.36 -14.59 -10.04
C HIS A 200 -5.77 -13.97 -11.38
N SER A 201 -6.73 -13.04 -11.36
CA SER A 201 -7.27 -12.41 -12.57
C SER A 201 -6.23 -11.57 -13.33
N LEU A 202 -5.32 -10.88 -12.64
CA LEU A 202 -4.33 -10.02 -13.28
C LEU A 202 -3.02 -10.72 -13.63
N SER A 203 -2.65 -11.80 -12.95
CA SER A 203 -1.37 -12.49 -13.15
C SER A 203 -1.48 -13.83 -13.89
N GLY A 204 -2.66 -14.47 -13.88
CA GLY A 204 -2.84 -15.84 -14.36
C GLY A 204 -2.25 -16.90 -13.42
N ILE A 205 -1.71 -16.54 -12.26
CA ILE A 205 -1.22 -17.50 -11.26
C ILE A 205 -2.42 -18.35 -10.78
N ALA A 206 -2.22 -19.66 -10.67
CA ALA A 206 -3.30 -20.59 -10.32
C ALA A 206 -3.97 -20.20 -8.98
N PRO A 207 -5.30 -20.36 -8.84
CA PRO A 207 -6.01 -19.96 -7.61
C PRO A 207 -5.43 -20.59 -6.33
N GLY A 208 -4.95 -21.84 -6.41
CA GLY A 208 -4.32 -22.55 -5.30
C GLY A 208 -3.03 -21.88 -4.79
N ASP A 209 -2.29 -21.20 -5.67
CA ASP A 209 -1.07 -20.48 -5.32
C ASP A 209 -1.35 -19.04 -4.85
N CYS A 210 -2.57 -18.54 -5.10
CA CYS A 210 -3.02 -17.21 -4.65
C CYS A 210 -3.62 -17.23 -3.24
N VAL A 211 -4.07 -18.38 -2.77
CA VAL A 211 -4.81 -18.51 -1.50
C VAL A 211 -3.89 -18.93 -0.37
N GLY A 212 -4.04 -18.29 0.79
CA GLY A 212 -3.43 -18.66 2.05
C GLY A 212 -4.47 -18.89 3.15
N ALA A 213 -3.99 -19.23 4.34
CA ALA A 213 -4.84 -19.42 5.51
C ALA A 213 -5.55 -18.13 5.98
N GLY A 214 -5.11 -16.97 5.49
CA GLY A 214 -5.65 -15.69 5.91
C GLY A 214 -5.55 -15.53 7.43
N THR A 215 -6.67 -15.23 8.07
CA THR A 215 -6.77 -15.06 9.52
C THR A 215 -6.72 -16.38 10.32
N GLY A 216 -6.53 -17.55 9.67
CA GLY A 216 -6.34 -18.81 10.37
C GLY A 216 -7.28 -19.93 9.94
N LEU A 217 -7.66 -19.99 8.67
CA LEU A 217 -8.40 -21.13 8.09
C LEU A 217 -7.57 -22.42 8.18
N ASP A 218 -8.26 -23.53 8.44
CA ASP A 218 -7.70 -24.85 8.30
C ASP A 218 -7.57 -25.26 6.82
N ALA A 219 -7.03 -26.44 6.55
CA ALA A 219 -6.81 -26.93 5.19
C ALA A 219 -8.13 -27.04 4.37
N ALA A 220 -9.23 -27.42 4.99
CA ALA A 220 -10.53 -27.53 4.33
C ALA A 220 -11.07 -26.14 3.97
N GLY A 221 -10.95 -25.16 4.88
CA GLY A 221 -11.32 -23.77 4.64
C GLY A 221 -10.49 -23.10 3.54
N VAL A 222 -9.20 -23.41 3.44
CA VAL A 222 -8.33 -22.94 2.36
C VAL A 222 -8.78 -23.50 1.00
N LEU A 223 -9.12 -24.80 0.94
CA LEU A 223 -9.65 -25.41 -0.28
C LEU A 223 -10.99 -24.81 -0.68
N HIS A 224 -11.91 -24.64 0.28
CA HIS A 224 -13.19 -23.99 0.03
C HIS A 224 -13.01 -22.56 -0.51
N LYS A 225 -12.16 -21.76 0.11
CA LYS A 225 -11.85 -20.40 -0.34
C LYS A 225 -11.28 -20.39 -1.77
N ARG A 226 -10.38 -21.32 -2.11
CA ARG A 226 -9.87 -21.51 -3.47
C ARG A 226 -11.00 -21.76 -4.46
N ASP A 227 -11.93 -22.65 -4.11
CA ASP A 227 -13.02 -23.05 -5.00
C ASP A 227 -14.02 -21.90 -5.22
N VAL A 228 -14.33 -21.13 -4.19
CA VAL A 228 -15.13 -19.90 -4.29
C VAL A 228 -14.47 -18.89 -5.25
N ILE A 229 -13.17 -18.65 -5.12
CA ILE A 229 -12.44 -17.73 -6.02
C ILE A 229 -12.45 -18.26 -7.46
N ALA A 230 -12.13 -19.53 -7.68
CA ALA A 230 -12.08 -20.14 -9.01
C ALA A 230 -13.45 -20.05 -9.72
N ALA A 231 -14.53 -20.36 -9.00
CA ALA A 231 -15.89 -20.28 -9.53
C ALA A 231 -16.28 -18.83 -9.85
N ALA A 232 -15.95 -17.88 -8.99
CA ALA A 232 -16.26 -16.47 -9.19
C ALA A 232 -15.49 -15.89 -10.39
N VAL A 233 -14.20 -16.18 -10.52
CA VAL A 233 -13.40 -15.70 -11.66
C VAL A 233 -13.90 -16.29 -12.97
N ALA A 234 -14.23 -17.60 -13.01
CA ALA A 234 -14.82 -18.24 -14.18
C ALA A 234 -16.18 -17.66 -14.55
N ARG A 235 -17.01 -17.29 -13.57
CA ARG A 235 -18.32 -16.67 -13.77
C ARG A 235 -18.23 -15.30 -14.44
N HIS A 236 -17.33 -14.43 -13.95
CA HIS A 236 -17.27 -13.03 -14.37
C HIS A 236 -16.40 -12.80 -15.61
N GLY A 237 -15.31 -13.55 -15.77
CA GLY A 237 -14.47 -13.53 -16.98
C GLY A 237 -13.83 -12.17 -17.30
N VAL A 238 -13.62 -11.31 -16.30
CA VAL A 238 -13.06 -9.97 -16.47
C VAL A 238 -11.54 -9.97 -16.44
N SER A 239 -10.90 -9.09 -17.22
CA SER A 239 -9.43 -8.96 -17.31
C SER A 239 -8.95 -7.51 -17.35
N ASP A 240 -9.83 -6.55 -17.68
CA ASP A 240 -9.50 -5.12 -17.53
C ASP A 240 -9.24 -4.80 -16.05
N PRO A 241 -8.16 -4.06 -15.70
CA PRO A 241 -7.78 -3.85 -14.30
C PRO A 241 -8.86 -3.15 -13.46
N LEU A 242 -9.63 -2.24 -14.05
CA LEU A 242 -10.71 -1.57 -13.32
C LEU A 242 -11.96 -2.46 -13.21
N ASP A 243 -12.24 -3.29 -14.21
CA ASP A 243 -13.31 -4.28 -14.13
C ASP A 243 -12.97 -5.39 -13.13
N VAL A 244 -11.72 -5.84 -13.07
CA VAL A 244 -11.22 -6.76 -12.05
C VAL A 244 -11.38 -6.16 -10.64
N LEU A 245 -11.00 -4.90 -10.47
CA LEU A 245 -11.14 -4.19 -9.20
C LEU A 245 -12.60 -4.03 -8.79
N ALA A 246 -13.48 -3.64 -9.70
CA ALA A 246 -14.91 -3.50 -9.43
C ALA A 246 -15.58 -4.84 -9.13
N THR A 247 -15.15 -5.91 -9.79
CA THR A 247 -15.75 -7.23 -9.65
C THR A 247 -15.31 -7.94 -8.37
N PHE A 248 -14.02 -7.91 -8.03
CA PHE A 248 -13.46 -8.72 -6.94
C PHE A 248 -12.92 -7.89 -5.77
N GLY A 249 -12.77 -6.58 -5.94
CA GLY A 249 -12.14 -5.72 -4.93
C GLY A 249 -12.99 -5.45 -3.69
N GLY A 250 -12.41 -4.64 -2.81
CA GLY A 250 -13.07 -3.97 -1.70
C GLY A 250 -12.99 -2.46 -1.89
N PHE A 251 -13.81 -1.70 -1.20
CA PHE A 251 -13.72 -0.25 -1.27
C PHE A 251 -12.39 0.26 -0.74
N GLU A 252 -11.84 -0.38 0.29
CA GLU A 252 -10.53 -0.09 0.84
C GLU A 252 -9.40 -0.43 -0.15
N ILE A 253 -9.51 -1.55 -0.89
CA ILE A 253 -8.53 -1.95 -1.91
C ILE A 253 -8.55 -0.96 -3.07
N ALA A 254 -9.74 -0.56 -3.52
CA ALA A 254 -9.90 0.42 -4.59
C ALA A 254 -9.37 1.80 -4.16
N MET A 255 -9.65 2.21 -2.93
CA MET A 255 -9.20 3.48 -2.38
C MET A 255 -7.67 3.50 -2.23
N MET A 256 -7.06 2.40 -1.79
CA MET A 256 -5.59 2.24 -1.77
C MET A 256 -4.98 2.37 -3.16
N ALA A 257 -5.56 1.71 -4.17
CA ALA A 257 -5.05 1.81 -5.55
C ALA A 257 -5.08 3.28 -6.06
N GLY A 258 -6.14 4.01 -5.78
CA GLY A 258 -6.24 5.44 -6.09
C GLY A 258 -5.20 6.28 -5.35
N ALA A 259 -5.01 6.03 -4.04
CA ALA A 259 -4.01 6.71 -3.23
C ALA A 259 -2.58 6.44 -3.74
N MET A 260 -2.27 5.21 -4.14
CA MET A 260 -0.98 4.85 -4.73
C MET A 260 -0.70 5.59 -6.04
N LEU A 261 -1.70 5.65 -6.94
CA LEU A 261 -1.58 6.38 -8.21
C LEU A 261 -1.28 7.86 -7.97
N ARG A 262 -1.98 8.48 -7.03
CA ARG A 262 -1.76 9.89 -6.72
C ARG A 262 -0.43 10.15 -6.04
N ALA A 263 -0.03 9.27 -5.11
CA ALA A 263 1.27 9.35 -4.45
C ALA A 263 2.43 9.29 -5.46
N GLY A 264 2.37 8.38 -6.44
CA GLY A 264 3.35 8.32 -7.52
C GLY A 264 3.38 9.60 -8.36
N ALA A 265 2.21 10.13 -8.73
CA ALA A 265 2.10 11.39 -9.49
C ALA A 265 2.66 12.59 -8.73
N LEU A 266 2.58 12.59 -7.40
CA LEU A 266 3.17 13.59 -6.51
C LEU A 266 4.61 13.28 -6.08
N ARG A 267 5.24 12.25 -6.71
CA ARG A 267 6.63 11.86 -6.43
C ARG A 267 6.90 11.52 -4.97
N LYS A 268 5.92 10.94 -4.28
CA LYS A 268 6.11 10.43 -2.93
C LYS A 268 6.72 9.02 -2.98
N VAL A 269 7.47 8.64 -1.96
CA VAL A 269 7.93 7.25 -1.77
C VAL A 269 6.76 6.43 -1.22
N LEU A 270 6.43 5.32 -1.88
CA LEU A 270 5.35 4.43 -1.49
C LEU A 270 5.92 3.24 -0.71
N LEU A 271 5.50 3.06 0.55
CA LEU A 271 5.79 1.85 1.32
C LEU A 271 4.66 0.84 1.12
N ILE A 272 5.00 -0.29 0.53
CA ILE A 272 4.05 -1.37 0.21
C ILE A 272 4.12 -2.43 1.30
N ASP A 273 3.02 -2.63 2.01
CA ASP A 273 2.94 -3.56 3.14
C ASP A 273 2.90 -5.03 2.68
N GLY A 274 1.82 -5.72 2.95
CA GLY A 274 1.65 -7.15 2.73
C GLY A 274 0.81 -7.51 1.51
N PHE A 275 0.15 -8.65 1.59
CA PHE A 275 -0.56 -9.30 0.50
C PHE A 275 -1.69 -8.46 -0.09
N ILE A 276 -2.56 -7.92 0.78
CA ILE A 276 -3.74 -7.15 0.33
C ILE A 276 -3.29 -5.82 -0.30
N VAL A 277 -2.37 -5.10 0.34
CA VAL A 277 -1.81 -3.84 -0.19
C VAL A 277 -1.14 -4.07 -1.54
N THR A 278 -0.40 -5.19 -1.69
CA THR A 278 0.25 -5.54 -2.96
C THR A 278 -0.78 -5.89 -4.04
N SER A 279 -1.97 -6.44 -3.69
CA SER A 279 -3.04 -6.66 -4.67
C SER A 279 -3.62 -5.34 -5.21
N ALA A 280 -3.79 -4.32 -4.37
CA ALA A 280 -4.16 -2.98 -4.81
C ALA A 280 -3.08 -2.37 -5.72
N LEU A 281 -1.82 -2.57 -5.39
CA LEU A 281 -0.69 -2.15 -6.22
C LEU A 281 -0.71 -2.84 -7.60
N MET A 282 -1.04 -4.12 -7.70
CA MET A 282 -1.13 -4.81 -9.00
C MET A 282 -2.12 -4.11 -9.94
N VAL A 283 -3.27 -3.67 -9.43
CA VAL A 283 -4.23 -2.87 -10.22
C VAL A 283 -3.60 -1.54 -10.64
N ALA A 284 -3.01 -0.81 -9.69
CA ALA A 284 -2.40 0.49 -9.95
C ALA A 284 -1.26 0.40 -11.00
N LEU A 285 -0.45 -0.65 -10.95
CA LEU A 285 0.63 -0.90 -11.92
C LEU A 285 0.12 -1.23 -13.32
N ARG A 286 -1.03 -1.90 -13.43
CA ARG A 286 -1.68 -2.15 -14.75
C ARG A 286 -2.21 -0.85 -15.36
N LEU A 287 -2.59 0.13 -14.54
CA LEU A 287 -3.06 1.45 -14.98
C LEU A 287 -1.89 2.39 -15.26
N GLN A 288 -0.84 2.35 -14.45
CA GLN A 288 0.34 3.22 -14.54
C GLN A 288 1.62 2.44 -14.20
N PRO A 289 2.28 1.81 -15.19
CA PRO A 289 3.47 0.99 -14.94
C PRO A 289 4.65 1.76 -14.30
N ALA A 290 4.79 3.06 -14.59
CA ALA A 290 5.84 3.90 -14.02
C ALA A 290 5.77 4.02 -12.48
N LEU A 291 4.61 3.71 -11.87
CA LEU A 291 4.45 3.68 -10.42
C LEU A 291 5.43 2.71 -9.74
N ARG A 292 5.86 1.65 -10.45
CA ARG A 292 6.78 0.64 -9.92
C ARG A 292 8.05 1.24 -9.32
N ASP A 293 8.58 2.27 -9.96
CA ASP A 293 9.83 2.92 -9.56
C ASP A 293 9.71 3.68 -8.23
N TYR A 294 8.50 3.99 -7.81
CA TYR A 294 8.20 4.69 -6.56
C TYR A 294 7.97 3.76 -5.36
N CYS A 295 7.88 2.43 -5.61
CA CYS A 295 7.51 1.45 -4.59
C CYS A 295 8.72 0.91 -3.83
N VAL A 296 8.62 0.93 -2.50
CA VAL A 296 9.51 0.24 -1.58
C VAL A 296 8.71 -0.88 -0.93
N PHE A 297 9.04 -2.14 -1.24
CA PHE A 297 8.38 -3.30 -0.66
C PHE A 297 8.88 -3.53 0.75
N SER A 298 7.99 -3.38 1.73
CA SER A 298 8.37 -3.35 3.14
C SER A 298 8.78 -4.71 3.66
N HIS A 299 7.93 -5.72 3.47
CA HIS A 299 8.23 -7.06 3.96
C HIS A 299 7.67 -8.16 3.06
N CYS A 300 8.21 -9.38 3.21
CA CYS A 300 7.57 -10.57 2.68
C CYS A 300 6.60 -11.11 3.73
N SER A 301 5.30 -11.02 3.47
CA SER A 301 4.29 -11.62 4.34
C SER A 301 4.37 -13.16 4.30
N ASN A 302 4.05 -13.79 5.41
CA ASN A 302 3.94 -15.27 5.49
C ASN A 302 2.64 -15.83 4.87
N GLU A 303 1.88 -15.01 4.13
CA GLU A 303 0.82 -15.46 3.26
C GLU A 303 1.40 -16.07 1.98
N ASN A 304 0.93 -17.30 1.61
CA ASN A 304 1.48 -18.01 0.45
C ASN A 304 1.37 -17.21 -0.84
N GLY A 305 0.23 -16.56 -1.08
CA GLY A 305 -0.01 -15.74 -2.26
C GLY A 305 0.97 -14.58 -2.37
N HIS A 306 1.40 -13.97 -1.25
CA HIS A 306 2.30 -12.82 -1.28
C HIS A 306 3.67 -13.14 -1.88
N LYS A 307 4.25 -14.30 -1.52
CA LYS A 307 5.53 -14.74 -2.10
C LYS A 307 5.45 -14.92 -3.62
N ALA A 308 4.35 -15.47 -4.11
CA ALA A 308 4.11 -15.62 -5.55
C ALA A 308 3.89 -14.25 -6.23
N MET A 309 3.16 -13.35 -5.58
CA MET A 309 2.90 -11.99 -6.07
C MET A 309 4.20 -11.16 -6.15
N LEU A 310 5.06 -11.21 -5.13
CA LEU A 310 6.37 -10.54 -5.14
C LEU A 310 7.26 -11.06 -6.27
N ARG A 311 7.29 -12.38 -6.51
CA ARG A 311 8.02 -12.96 -7.66
C ARG A 311 7.46 -12.49 -8.99
N HIS A 312 6.13 -12.45 -9.15
CA HIS A 312 5.48 -11.95 -10.37
C HIS A 312 5.84 -10.48 -10.67
N LEU A 313 5.98 -9.69 -9.62
CA LEU A 313 6.36 -8.27 -9.71
C LEU A 313 7.89 -8.05 -9.75
N ASP A 314 8.71 -9.10 -9.70
CA ASP A 314 10.17 -9.00 -9.50
C ASP A 314 10.51 -8.05 -8.34
N ALA A 315 9.81 -8.17 -7.22
CA ALA A 315 9.91 -7.31 -6.06
C ALA A 315 10.82 -7.93 -5.00
N LYS A 316 11.70 -7.09 -4.42
CA LYS A 316 12.61 -7.48 -3.33
C LYS A 316 12.21 -6.75 -2.06
N PRO A 317 11.53 -7.42 -1.12
CA PRO A 317 11.14 -6.82 0.14
C PRO A 317 12.36 -6.61 1.05
N LEU A 318 12.32 -5.54 1.86
CA LEU A 318 13.41 -5.19 2.79
C LEU A 318 13.44 -6.08 4.04
N LEU A 319 12.28 -6.58 4.50
CA LEU A 319 12.15 -7.37 5.72
C LEU A 319 11.57 -8.76 5.43
N GLN A 320 12.05 -9.74 6.21
CA GLN A 320 11.45 -11.07 6.30
C GLN A 320 11.34 -11.46 7.77
N LEU A 321 10.15 -11.23 8.34
CA LEU A 321 9.85 -11.37 9.75
C LEU A 321 8.67 -12.32 10.02
N ASP A 322 8.25 -13.07 9.00
CA ASP A 322 7.09 -13.98 9.04
C ASP A 322 5.77 -13.31 9.48
N LEU A 323 5.66 -12.00 9.26
CA LEU A 323 4.45 -11.23 9.56
C LEU A 323 3.30 -11.66 8.65
N ARG A 324 2.07 -11.68 9.20
CA ARG A 324 0.83 -11.95 8.45
C ARG A 324 -0.37 -11.18 9.03
N LEU A 325 -0.13 -9.98 9.55
CA LEU A 325 -1.16 -9.20 10.23
C LEU A 325 -1.86 -8.20 9.31
N GLY A 326 -1.12 -7.48 8.46
CA GLY A 326 -1.62 -6.33 7.72
C GLY A 326 -1.53 -5.03 8.52
N GLU A 327 -2.56 -4.19 8.46
CA GLU A 327 -2.68 -2.89 9.13
C GLU A 327 -1.66 -1.84 8.66
N GLY A 328 -0.71 -2.17 7.75
CA GLY A 328 0.44 -1.32 7.42
C GLY A 328 1.63 -1.51 8.35
N THR A 329 1.66 -2.59 9.12
CA THR A 329 2.70 -2.84 10.14
C THR A 329 4.09 -2.97 9.54
N GLY A 330 4.24 -3.58 8.38
CA GLY A 330 5.52 -3.66 7.66
C GLY A 330 6.01 -2.29 7.21
N CYS A 331 5.10 -1.38 6.83
CA CYS A 331 5.46 0.00 6.48
C CYS A 331 6.07 0.75 7.67
N ALA A 332 5.49 0.61 8.86
CA ALA A 332 6.04 1.23 10.06
C ALA A 332 7.43 0.67 10.43
N LEU A 333 7.62 -0.65 10.30
CA LEU A 333 8.87 -1.33 10.65
C LEU A 333 10.01 -1.05 9.66
N VAL A 334 9.72 -0.71 8.41
CA VAL A 334 10.76 -0.42 7.40
C VAL A 334 11.29 1.01 7.48
N LEU A 335 10.59 1.94 8.14
CA LEU A 335 10.99 3.35 8.25
C LEU A 335 12.40 3.57 8.83
N PRO A 336 12.83 2.87 9.89
CA PRO A 336 14.21 2.99 10.38
C PRO A 336 15.26 2.58 9.35
N LEU A 337 14.98 1.57 8.52
CA LEU A 337 15.89 1.15 7.44
C LEU A 337 15.94 2.20 6.33
N LEU A 338 14.79 2.77 5.96
CA LEU A 338 14.73 3.87 5.01
C LEU A 338 15.56 5.06 5.50
N ARG A 339 15.37 5.49 6.76
CA ARG A 339 16.17 6.58 7.36
C ARG A 339 17.65 6.25 7.38
N SER A 340 18.03 5.03 7.74
CA SER A 340 19.44 4.58 7.75
C SER A 340 20.05 4.61 6.35
N ALA A 341 19.28 4.21 5.31
CA ALA A 341 19.73 4.29 3.92
C ALA A 341 19.98 5.73 3.47
N LEU A 342 19.15 6.69 3.90
CA LEU A 342 19.37 8.10 3.56
C LEU A 342 20.48 8.73 4.40
N ALA A 343 20.59 8.35 5.67
CA ALA A 343 21.64 8.85 6.56
C ALA A 343 23.04 8.46 6.06
N PHE A 344 23.26 7.18 5.66
CA PHE A 344 24.58 6.81 5.14
C PHE A 344 24.95 7.62 3.89
N LEU A 345 24.00 7.86 2.98
CA LEU A 345 24.25 8.66 1.78
C LEU A 345 24.57 10.11 2.13
N ASN A 346 23.85 10.70 3.08
CA ASN A 346 23.98 12.11 3.42
C ASN A 346 25.17 12.41 4.35
N GLU A 347 25.47 11.52 5.30
CA GLU A 347 26.31 11.85 6.47
C GLU A 347 27.61 11.02 6.53
N MET A 348 27.64 9.81 5.93
CA MET A 348 28.84 8.99 5.95
C MET A 348 29.99 9.70 5.23
N ALA A 349 31.19 9.67 5.81
CA ALA A 349 32.40 10.26 5.23
C ALA A 349 32.78 9.60 3.90
N THR A 350 33.44 10.35 3.03
CA THR A 350 34.10 9.83 1.83
C THR A 350 35.52 9.39 2.16
N PHE A 351 36.15 8.57 1.30
CA PHE A 351 37.56 8.22 1.44
C PHE A 351 38.45 9.46 1.58
N GLU A 352 38.22 10.48 0.73
CA GLU A 352 38.94 11.74 0.76
C GLU A 352 38.70 12.51 2.06
N SER A 353 37.45 12.72 2.49
CA SER A 353 37.14 13.50 3.70
C SER A 353 37.61 12.83 5.00
N ALA A 354 37.71 11.51 5.02
CA ALA A 354 38.18 10.73 6.16
C ALA A 354 39.69 10.45 6.12
N GLN A 355 40.38 10.82 5.03
CA GLN A 355 41.80 10.51 4.80
C GLN A 355 42.10 8.99 4.89
N VAL A 356 41.19 8.17 4.40
CA VAL A 356 41.32 6.72 4.33
C VAL A 356 41.79 6.36 2.93
N SER A 357 42.84 5.51 2.82
CA SER A 357 43.36 5.04 1.55
C SER A 357 42.32 4.24 0.76
N ASP A 358 42.19 4.49 -0.51
CA ASP A 358 41.30 3.74 -1.43
C ASP A 358 42.09 2.67 -2.20
N LYS A 359 41.41 1.77 -2.89
CA LYS A 359 42.00 0.74 -3.78
C LYS A 359 42.88 1.31 -4.89
N SER A 360 42.64 2.55 -5.28
CA SER A 360 43.47 3.25 -6.27
C SER A 360 44.83 3.66 -5.74
N ASP A 361 45.06 3.60 -4.42
CA ASP A 361 46.34 3.97 -3.76
C ASP A 361 47.28 2.77 -3.59
N ALA A 362 46.83 1.57 -4.03
CA ALA A 362 47.63 0.33 -4.02
C ALA A 362 48.01 -0.08 -5.44
#